data_833b3837bd6ce575b8a1245984551ae0
#
_entry.id   833b3837bd6ce575b8a1245984551ae0
#
_cell.length_a   1.000
_cell.length_b   1.000
_cell.length_c   1.000
_cell.angle_alpha   90.00
_cell.angle_beta   90.00
_cell.angle_gamma   90.00
#
_symmetry.space_group_name_H-M   'P 1'
#
loop_
_entity.id
_entity.type
_entity.pdbx_description
1 polymer ?
#
loop_
_entity_poly.entity_id
_entity_poly.type
_entity_poly.pdbx_seq_one_letter_code
_entity_poly.pdbx_strand_id
1 'polypeptide(L)'
;MSNVYQLIWFRQDLRIHDHAALWQATQAGSCIAIVVLSPEQWQQHDDAPIKIEFYLRQLQELKQQLDTLNIPLIVQTIPLWKDIAKFFLDLVQFINFQHIYANIEVGIHELKRDADVQKQLNHHQKELVLFHDRT
;
A
#
# COMPACT_ATOMS: atom_id res chain seq x y z
N MET A 1 15.74 12.37 17.60
CA MET A 1 14.63 12.75 16.70
C MET A 1 14.23 11.56 15.87
N SER A 2 12.94 11.29 15.84
CA SER A 2 12.46 10.21 14.98
C SER A 2 12.37 10.70 13.53
N ASN A 3 12.82 9.86 12.61
CA ASN A 3 12.73 10.16 11.18
C ASN A 3 11.27 10.07 10.73
N VAL A 4 10.90 10.96 9.81
CA VAL A 4 9.61 10.89 9.13
C VAL A 4 9.79 10.00 7.91
N TYR A 5 8.95 8.97 7.80
CA TYR A 5 8.97 8.06 6.68
C TYR A 5 7.84 8.35 5.72
N GLN A 6 8.08 8.07 4.44
CA GLN A 6 7.05 8.09 3.41
C GLN A 6 6.60 6.65 3.23
N LEU A 7 5.30 6.38 3.43
CA LEU A 7 4.77 5.04 3.25
C LEU A 7 4.31 4.87 1.81
N ILE A 8 4.62 3.72 1.19
CA ILE A 8 4.12 3.39 -0.14
C ILE A 8 3.24 2.16 -0.01
N TRP A 9 1.98 2.29 -0.37
CA TRP A 9 1.02 1.19 -0.30
C TRP A 9 0.88 0.57 -1.68
N PHE A 10 1.56 -0.57 -1.86
CA PHE A 10 1.45 -1.36 -3.09
C PHE A 10 0.18 -2.20 -3.04
N ARG A 11 -0.58 -2.25 -4.14
CA ARG A 11 -1.79 -3.04 -4.25
C ARG A 11 -1.61 -4.11 -5.31
N GLN A 12 -2.19 -3.95 -6.50
CA GLN A 12 -1.97 -4.90 -7.59
C GLN A 12 -0.68 -4.62 -8.36
N ASP A 13 -0.14 -3.44 -8.19
CA ASP A 13 1.02 -2.90 -8.91
C ASP A 13 2.34 -3.27 -8.23
N LEU A 14 2.61 -4.56 -8.06
CA LEU A 14 3.78 -5.07 -7.34
C LEU A 14 5.04 -4.99 -8.19
N ARG A 15 5.51 -3.77 -8.43
CA ARG A 15 6.71 -3.51 -9.23
C ARG A 15 7.37 -2.22 -8.79
N ILE A 16 8.68 -2.07 -9.11
CA ILE A 16 9.42 -0.84 -8.79
C ILE A 16 9.61 0.05 -10.04
N HIS A 17 9.40 -0.50 -11.24
CA HIS A 17 9.55 0.26 -12.48
C HIS A 17 8.22 0.89 -12.88
N ASP A 18 8.27 2.09 -13.45
CA ASP A 18 7.08 2.82 -13.90
C ASP A 18 6.01 2.88 -12.81
N HIS A 19 6.43 3.23 -11.61
CA HIS A 19 5.55 3.30 -10.44
C HIS A 19 5.56 4.72 -9.89
N ALA A 20 4.50 5.48 -10.20
CA ALA A 20 4.45 6.91 -9.87
C ALA A 20 4.52 7.17 -8.37
N ALA A 21 3.75 6.42 -7.58
CA ALA A 21 3.73 6.59 -6.12
C ALA A 21 5.10 6.32 -5.50
N LEU A 22 5.78 5.25 -5.92
CA LEU A 22 7.10 4.92 -5.43
C LEU A 22 8.10 6.04 -5.75
N TRP A 23 8.08 6.52 -7.00
CA TRP A 23 8.98 7.58 -7.41
C TRP A 23 8.77 8.85 -6.59
N GLN A 24 7.50 9.25 -6.41
CA GLN A 24 7.18 10.44 -5.63
C GLN A 24 7.61 10.29 -4.17
N ALA A 25 7.38 9.13 -3.58
CA ALA A 25 7.76 8.89 -2.19
C ALA A 25 9.27 8.96 -2.00
N THR A 26 10.06 8.38 -2.93
CA THR A 26 11.52 8.41 -2.83
C THR A 26 12.08 9.81 -2.97
N GLN A 27 11.40 10.70 -3.71
CA GLN A 27 11.80 12.10 -3.80
C GLN A 27 11.50 12.86 -2.51
N ALA A 28 10.51 12.41 -1.74
CA ALA A 28 10.10 13.10 -0.51
C ALA A 28 10.93 12.69 0.71
N GLY A 29 11.53 11.51 0.71
CA GLY A 29 12.35 11.08 1.85
C GLY A 29 12.51 9.58 1.96
N SER A 30 12.90 9.13 3.13
CA SER A 30 13.08 7.71 3.43
C SER A 30 11.74 6.98 3.38
N CYS A 31 11.73 5.78 2.82
CA CYS A 31 10.49 5.07 2.50
C CYS A 31 10.36 3.76 3.25
N ILE A 32 9.11 3.38 3.53
CA ILE A 32 8.72 2.05 3.98
C ILE A 32 7.58 1.61 3.07
N ALA A 33 7.70 0.41 2.50
CA ALA A 33 6.67 -0.16 1.63
C ALA A 33 5.70 -1.00 2.45
N ILE A 34 4.42 -0.96 2.06
CA ILE A 34 3.35 -1.67 2.74
C ILE A 34 2.57 -2.49 1.71
N VAL A 35 2.32 -3.76 2.02
CA VAL A 35 1.39 -4.61 1.27
C VAL A 35 0.39 -5.18 2.25
N VAL A 36 -0.89 -5.03 1.94
CA VAL A 36 -1.98 -5.59 2.75
C VAL A 36 -2.56 -6.78 2.01
N LEU A 37 -2.55 -7.95 2.68
CA LEU A 37 -3.17 -9.16 2.15
C LEU A 37 -4.55 -9.31 2.77
N SER A 38 -5.59 -9.43 1.94
CA SER A 38 -6.98 -9.50 2.39
C SER A 38 -7.64 -10.78 1.87
N PRO A 39 -7.38 -11.94 2.52
CA PRO A 39 -7.87 -13.23 2.02
C PRO A 39 -9.40 -13.31 1.92
N GLU A 40 -10.12 -12.69 2.84
CA GLU A 40 -11.59 -12.72 2.79
C GLU A 40 -12.12 -11.89 1.62
N GLN A 41 -11.43 -10.80 1.23
CA GLN A 41 -11.77 -10.06 0.02
C GLN A 41 -11.58 -10.92 -1.22
N TRP A 42 -10.50 -11.71 -1.26
CA TRP A 42 -10.28 -12.63 -2.38
C TRP A 42 -11.43 -13.62 -2.52
N GLN A 43 -11.91 -14.17 -1.39
CA GLN A 43 -13.04 -15.10 -1.40
C GLN A 43 -14.33 -14.42 -1.86
N GLN A 44 -14.58 -13.20 -1.40
CA GLN A 44 -15.77 -12.45 -1.79
C GLN A 44 -15.80 -12.12 -3.27
N HIS A 45 -14.62 -11.99 -3.89
CA HIS A 45 -14.49 -11.65 -5.30
C HIS A 45 -14.24 -12.89 -6.18
N ASP A 46 -14.34 -14.10 -5.61
CA ASP A 46 -14.12 -15.37 -6.30
C ASP A 46 -12.80 -15.42 -7.06
N ASP A 47 -11.74 -14.87 -6.45
CA ASP A 47 -10.42 -14.90 -7.09
C ASP A 47 -9.91 -16.35 -7.19
N ALA A 48 -9.47 -16.73 -8.39
CA ALA A 48 -8.96 -18.06 -8.64
C ALA A 48 -7.65 -18.32 -7.87
N PRO A 49 -7.45 -19.54 -7.33
CA PRO A 49 -6.22 -19.87 -6.60
C PRO A 49 -4.94 -19.60 -7.39
N ILE A 50 -4.94 -19.84 -8.71
CA ILE A 50 -3.76 -19.57 -9.54
C ILE A 50 -3.43 -18.08 -9.60
N LYS A 51 -4.46 -17.23 -9.58
CA LYS A 51 -4.30 -15.79 -9.59
C LYS A 51 -3.67 -15.31 -8.28
N ILE A 52 -4.10 -15.88 -7.16
CA ILE A 52 -3.55 -15.57 -5.85
C ILE A 52 -2.09 -16.03 -5.76
N GLU A 53 -1.79 -17.24 -6.26
CA GLU A 53 -0.43 -17.76 -6.28
C GLU A 53 0.50 -16.86 -7.10
N PHE A 54 0.03 -16.41 -8.25
CA PHE A 54 0.80 -15.48 -9.09
C PHE A 54 1.09 -14.18 -8.36
N TYR A 55 0.09 -13.64 -7.67
CA TYR A 55 0.25 -12.44 -6.86
C TYR A 55 1.33 -12.61 -5.78
N LEU A 56 1.30 -13.74 -5.08
CA LEU A 56 2.27 -14.01 -4.02
C LEU A 56 3.70 -14.15 -4.56
N ARG A 57 3.86 -14.70 -5.77
CA ARG A 57 5.17 -14.75 -6.42
C ARG A 57 5.67 -13.35 -6.78
N GLN A 58 4.79 -12.51 -7.29
CA GLN A 58 5.15 -11.13 -7.58
C GLN A 58 5.55 -10.38 -6.31
N LEU A 59 4.90 -10.67 -5.20
CA LEU A 59 5.23 -10.08 -3.91
C LEU A 59 6.64 -10.46 -3.47
N GLN A 60 7.05 -11.69 -3.67
CA GLN A 60 8.41 -12.13 -3.35
C GLN A 60 9.45 -11.39 -4.21
N GLU A 61 9.16 -11.22 -5.48
CA GLU A 61 10.05 -10.46 -6.38
C GLU A 61 10.12 -8.99 -5.96
N LEU A 62 8.99 -8.40 -5.61
CA LEU A 62 8.95 -7.01 -5.13
C LEU A 62 9.83 -6.84 -3.90
N LYS A 63 9.76 -7.78 -2.96
CA LYS A 63 10.58 -7.71 -1.75
C LYS A 63 12.07 -7.67 -2.09
N GLN A 64 12.50 -8.54 -3.01
CA GLN A 64 13.90 -8.57 -3.44
C GLN A 64 14.32 -7.25 -4.10
N GLN A 65 13.45 -6.71 -4.96
CA GLN A 65 13.72 -5.44 -5.63
C GLN A 65 13.79 -4.28 -4.65
N LEU A 66 12.88 -4.24 -3.68
CA LEU A 66 12.90 -3.19 -2.66
C LEU A 66 14.13 -3.28 -1.76
N ASP A 67 14.60 -4.49 -1.49
CA ASP A 67 15.85 -4.67 -0.74
C ASP A 67 17.04 -3.99 -1.43
N THR A 68 17.10 -4.03 -2.77
CA THR A 68 18.16 -3.35 -3.51
C THR A 68 18.10 -1.84 -3.38
N LEU A 69 16.91 -1.30 -3.05
CA LEU A 69 16.71 0.14 -2.86
C LEU A 69 16.79 0.53 -1.38
N ASN A 70 17.08 -0.42 -0.50
CA ASN A 70 17.08 -0.21 0.96
C ASN A 70 15.73 0.26 1.49
N ILE A 71 14.63 -0.24 0.91
CA ILE A 71 13.27 0.08 1.35
C ILE A 71 12.70 -1.14 2.07
N PRO A 72 12.46 -1.05 3.39
CA PRO A 72 11.82 -2.15 4.11
C PRO A 72 10.39 -2.38 3.62
N LEU A 73 9.97 -3.64 3.61
CA LEU A 73 8.62 -4.02 3.23
C LEU A 73 7.89 -4.63 4.42
N ILE A 74 6.73 -4.07 4.73
CA ILE A 74 5.82 -4.61 5.74
C ILE A 74 4.68 -5.29 5.00
N VAL A 75 4.47 -6.58 5.28
CA VAL A 75 3.34 -7.33 4.73
C VAL A 75 2.41 -7.66 5.89
N GLN A 76 1.17 -7.21 5.80
CA GLN A 76 0.19 -7.39 6.86
C GLN A 76 -1.08 -8.02 6.31
N THR A 77 -1.60 -9.02 7.02
CA THR A 77 -2.88 -9.62 6.68
C THR A 77 -3.99 -8.85 7.40
N ILE A 78 -4.87 -8.25 6.62
CA ILE A 78 -6.08 -7.56 7.10
C ILE A 78 -7.25 -8.21 6.36
N PRO A 79 -8.05 -9.05 7.01
CA PRO A 79 -9.04 -9.86 6.31
C PRO A 79 -9.99 -9.08 5.42
N LEU A 80 -10.48 -7.94 5.89
CA LEU A 80 -11.43 -7.12 5.14
C LEU A 80 -10.90 -5.72 4.91
N TRP A 81 -11.21 -5.17 3.76
CA TRP A 81 -10.76 -3.81 3.39
C TRP A 81 -11.27 -2.73 4.34
N LYS A 82 -12.42 -2.93 4.97
CA LYS A 82 -12.97 -1.94 5.90
C LYS A 82 -12.06 -1.69 7.10
N ASP A 83 -11.12 -2.60 7.39
CA ASP A 83 -10.23 -2.50 8.53
C ASP A 83 -8.86 -1.95 8.17
N ILE A 84 -8.63 -1.61 6.91
CA ILE A 84 -7.31 -1.13 6.44
C ILE A 84 -6.97 0.22 7.06
N ALA A 85 -7.93 1.14 7.12
CA ALA A 85 -7.67 2.46 7.70
C ALA A 85 -7.23 2.36 9.16
N LYS A 86 -7.86 1.47 9.92
CA LYS A 86 -7.48 1.23 11.31
C LYS A 86 -6.03 0.73 11.41
N PHE A 87 -5.64 -0.17 10.51
CA PHE A 87 -4.26 -0.66 10.47
C PHE A 87 -3.27 0.51 10.29
N PHE A 88 -3.52 1.39 9.33
CA PHE A 88 -2.64 2.54 9.13
C PHE A 88 -2.61 3.47 10.33
N LEU A 89 -3.75 3.69 10.97
CA LEU A 89 -3.80 4.54 12.16
C LEU A 89 -3.04 3.91 13.33
N ASP A 90 -3.10 2.59 13.47
CA ASP A 90 -2.32 1.88 14.49
C ASP A 90 -0.81 1.98 14.24
N LEU A 91 -0.39 2.04 12.97
CA LEU A 91 1.02 2.19 12.62
C LEU A 91 1.63 3.50 13.12
N VAL A 92 0.81 4.53 13.36
CA VAL A 92 1.29 5.83 13.86
C VAL A 92 2.06 5.65 15.18
N GLN A 93 1.73 4.64 15.96
CA GLN A 93 2.41 4.37 17.23
C GLN A 93 3.83 3.84 17.04
N PHE A 94 4.15 3.29 15.88
CA PHE A 94 5.42 2.64 15.60
C PHE A 94 6.26 3.35 14.54
N ILE A 95 5.61 4.06 13.64
CA ILE A 95 6.25 4.72 12.50
C ILE A 95 5.76 6.16 12.44
N ASN A 96 6.70 7.11 12.36
CA ASN A 96 6.35 8.51 12.19
C ASN A 96 6.16 8.78 10.69
N PHE A 97 4.90 9.01 10.27
CA PHE A 97 4.58 9.32 8.88
C PHE A 97 3.44 10.33 8.81
N GLN A 98 3.37 11.07 7.70
CA GLN A 98 2.28 11.99 7.39
C GLN A 98 1.51 11.55 6.15
N HIS A 99 2.21 10.96 5.20
CA HIS A 99 1.66 10.63 3.88
C HIS A 99 1.83 9.17 3.56
N ILE A 100 0.81 8.59 2.96
CA ILE A 100 0.84 7.27 2.35
C ILE A 100 0.64 7.48 0.85
N TYR A 101 1.55 6.95 0.05
CA TYR A 101 1.54 7.12 -1.41
C TYR A 101 1.03 5.83 -2.05
N ALA A 102 0.11 5.95 -2.98
CA ALA A 102 -0.41 4.80 -3.72
C ALA A 102 -0.81 5.21 -5.12
N ASN A 103 -0.77 4.26 -6.06
CA ASN A 103 -1.30 4.48 -7.40
C ASN A 103 -2.80 4.20 -7.39
N ILE A 104 -3.56 4.98 -8.15
CA ILE A 104 -5.01 4.86 -8.24
C ILE A 104 -5.37 3.51 -8.87
N GLU A 105 -6.33 2.83 -8.25
CA GLU A 105 -7.00 1.69 -8.85
C GLU A 105 -8.44 2.09 -9.16
N VAL A 106 -8.89 1.78 -10.38
CA VAL A 106 -10.13 2.36 -10.92
C VAL A 106 -11.37 1.51 -10.72
N GLY A 107 -11.27 0.29 -10.17
CA GLY A 107 -12.43 -0.52 -9.87
C GLY A 107 -13.34 0.14 -8.86
N ILE A 108 -14.65 -0.11 -8.95
CA ILE A 108 -15.61 0.55 -8.08
C ILE A 108 -15.37 0.22 -6.59
N HIS A 109 -15.00 -1.03 -6.30
CA HIS A 109 -14.70 -1.43 -4.92
C HIS A 109 -13.41 -0.81 -4.42
N GLU A 110 -12.42 -0.71 -5.30
CA GLU A 110 -11.12 -0.11 -5.01
C GLU A 110 -11.25 1.39 -4.75
N LEU A 111 -12.07 2.07 -5.53
CA LEU A 111 -12.33 3.50 -5.31
C LEU A 111 -13.02 3.75 -3.97
N LYS A 112 -13.98 2.90 -3.59
CA LYS A 112 -14.64 3.00 -2.28
C LYS A 112 -13.66 2.74 -1.14
N ARG A 113 -12.82 1.73 -1.29
CA ARG A 113 -11.77 1.43 -0.30
C ARG A 113 -10.87 2.63 -0.07
N ASP A 114 -10.37 3.22 -1.16
CA ASP A 114 -9.44 4.34 -1.06
C ASP A 114 -10.12 5.58 -0.49
N ALA A 115 -11.37 5.84 -0.86
CA ALA A 115 -12.12 6.97 -0.31
C ALA A 115 -12.33 6.83 1.20
N ASP A 116 -12.63 5.63 1.67
CA ASP A 116 -12.79 5.36 3.10
C ASP A 116 -11.48 5.57 3.85
N VAL A 117 -10.38 5.04 3.31
CA VAL A 117 -9.07 5.22 3.92
C VAL A 117 -8.69 6.70 3.97
N GLN A 118 -8.90 7.45 2.89
CA GLN A 118 -8.62 8.90 2.87
C GLN A 118 -9.41 9.62 3.93
N LYS A 119 -10.70 9.33 4.04
CA LYS A 119 -11.57 9.99 5.01
C LYS A 119 -11.09 9.77 6.44
N GLN A 120 -10.80 8.52 6.79
CA GLN A 120 -10.39 8.19 8.15
C GLN A 120 -9.01 8.74 8.47
N LEU A 121 -8.07 8.69 7.53
CA LEU A 121 -6.75 9.26 7.74
C LEU A 121 -6.80 10.78 7.90
N ASN A 122 -7.64 11.46 7.14
CA ASN A 122 -7.77 12.91 7.22
C ASN A 122 -8.26 13.36 8.60
N HIS A 123 -9.10 12.56 9.26
CA HIS A 123 -9.54 12.86 10.63
C HIS A 123 -8.38 12.86 11.63
N HIS A 124 -7.27 12.23 11.30
CA HIS A 124 -6.09 12.14 12.16
C HIS A 124 -4.90 12.88 11.59
N GLN A 125 -5.15 13.81 10.65
CA GLN A 125 -4.10 14.63 10.02
C GLN A 125 -3.05 13.80 9.29
N LYS A 126 -3.46 12.66 8.76
CA LYS A 126 -2.66 11.85 7.84
C LYS A 126 -3.33 11.89 6.48
N GLU A 127 -2.57 11.60 5.43
CA GLU A 127 -3.08 11.74 4.07
C GLU A 127 -2.71 10.55 3.21
N LEU A 128 -3.69 10.02 2.48
CA LEU A 128 -3.45 9.08 1.39
C LEU A 128 -3.35 9.89 0.09
N VAL A 129 -2.18 9.90 -0.52
CA VAL A 129 -1.92 10.63 -1.76
C VAL A 129 -1.95 9.65 -2.92
N LEU A 130 -2.86 9.86 -3.86
CA LEU A 130 -3.08 8.96 -4.98
C LEU A 130 -2.51 9.55 -6.28
N PHE A 131 -1.82 8.70 -7.05
CA PHE A 131 -1.18 9.08 -8.29
C PHE A 131 -1.72 8.26 -9.44
N HIS A 132 -1.84 8.90 -10.61
CA HIS A 132 -2.11 8.18 -11.84
C HIS A 132 -0.83 7.52 -12.33
N ASP A 133 -0.89 6.21 -12.50
CA ASP A 133 0.25 5.44 -12.98
C ASP A 133 0.11 5.29 -14.48
N ARG A 134 0.99 5.93 -15.23
CA ARG A 134 0.96 5.86 -16.68
C ARG A 134 1.80 4.69 -17.16
N THR A 135 1.19 3.86 -17.92
CA THR A 135 1.88 2.78 -18.60
C THR A 135 2.30 3.21 -19.99
#